data_7958e4b8ccca0f75aa9c4a2bb288bb3a
#
_entry.id   7958e4b8ccca0f75aa9c4a2bb288bb3a
#
_cell.length_a   1.000
_cell.length_b   1.000
_cell.length_c   1.000
_cell.angle_alpha   90.00
_cell.angle_beta   90.00
_cell.angle_gamma   90.00
#
_symmetry.space_group_name_H-M   'P 1'
#
loop_
_entity.id
_entity.type
_entity.pdbx_description
1 polymer ?
#
loop_
_entity_poly.entity_id
_entity_poly.type
_entity_poly.pdbx_seq_one_letter_code
_entity_poly.pdbx_strand_id
1 'polypeptide(L)'
;MTSPNSVESNLRVWDELHPWKEDGDEWKGQAHTCNLLYEIWKKSVVDRLIAPYARDGMTIVEIAPGHGRWTEFLLPYAARLILVDISANCLTHCRKRFLGRTNVETHLSDGRSLPLEPEDGVDLVWSFDSFVHIAPADIRGYLQEMSRVLKPGGTVVIHHAGRRHRALRFAWLRRAGRLGRTMYRLLSMGFDERSDGWRSDVSAQSVREMAALAGLQVVEQFSRWSEGQESGVPRFGDCVSVLRRPNTADESPKRRSLHRSRTVLGSRLPDFLCLGAQKAGTSTLHAMLSRHDQICVPRQKEVHYFTLHSEKSIEWYANFFRYANASHICGDITPYYLFHPAAPERIRRLLPHVRLVVLLRDPVARALSGYFHSQRRGEEHMNIEDAFDQEEKRLAGAEDVLRHVGARHASHQLHSYLSRSRYELQLARYRRLFPKQQLHVVNSEDFFQNPERIWKSLQQFLELEGAPLAASLLHKNQGSYTAAQVPESLRDRLRLQLEPTYRVMQEEYGITWK
;
A
#
# COMPACT_ATOMS: atom_id res chain seq x y z
N MET A 1 -26.15 -3.76 16.17
CA MET A 1 -26.12 -2.32 15.87
C MET A 1 -25.26 -2.14 14.64
N THR A 2 -25.82 -1.61 13.58
CA THR A 2 -25.10 -1.25 12.34
C THR A 2 -24.00 -0.24 12.65
N SER A 3 -22.90 -0.28 11.89
CA SER A 3 -21.81 0.70 12.02
C SER A 3 -22.37 2.11 11.73
N PRO A 4 -22.00 3.14 12.48
CA PRO A 4 -22.53 4.50 12.28
C PRO A 4 -22.20 5.09 10.89
N ASN A 5 -21.22 4.51 10.18
CA ASN A 5 -20.82 4.92 8.83
C ASN A 5 -21.29 3.91 7.75
N SER A 6 -22.18 2.96 8.09
CA SER A 6 -22.74 2.06 7.11
C SER A 6 -23.69 2.79 6.13
N VAL A 7 -23.87 2.22 4.94
CA VAL A 7 -24.83 2.74 3.93
C VAL A 7 -26.23 2.90 4.53
N GLU A 8 -26.71 1.91 5.28
CA GLU A 8 -28.02 1.97 5.97
C GLU A 8 -28.12 3.12 6.96
N SER A 9 -27.05 3.35 7.76
CA SER A 9 -27.02 4.46 8.71
C SER A 9 -27.00 5.80 8.01
N ASN A 10 -26.22 5.94 6.95
CA ASN A 10 -26.15 7.15 6.15
C ASN A 10 -27.48 7.42 5.43
N LEU A 11 -28.10 6.40 4.82
CA LEU A 11 -29.40 6.53 4.17
C LEU A 11 -30.44 7.06 5.17
N ARG A 12 -30.54 6.44 6.34
CA ARG A 12 -31.48 6.88 7.37
C ARG A 12 -31.24 8.33 7.81
N VAL A 13 -29.98 8.73 7.96
CA VAL A 13 -29.65 10.10 8.40
C VAL A 13 -29.97 11.12 7.31
N TRP A 14 -29.51 10.87 6.10
CA TRP A 14 -29.55 11.87 5.03
C TRP A 14 -30.84 11.84 4.21
N ASP A 15 -31.56 10.73 4.18
CA ASP A 15 -32.83 10.60 3.46
C ASP A 15 -34.04 10.91 4.36
N GLU A 16 -34.03 10.49 5.65
CA GLU A 16 -35.20 10.55 6.51
C GLU A 16 -35.11 11.64 7.59
N LEU A 17 -33.92 11.87 8.17
CA LEU A 17 -33.80 12.67 9.40
C LEU A 17 -33.23 14.07 9.19
N HIS A 18 -32.47 14.29 8.11
CA HIS A 18 -31.80 15.55 7.88
C HIS A 18 -32.76 16.61 7.32
N PRO A 19 -32.86 17.80 7.99
CA PRO A 19 -33.76 18.89 7.53
C PRO A 19 -33.11 19.69 6.39
N TRP A 20 -33.18 19.17 5.19
CA TRP A 20 -32.62 19.82 4.00
C TRP A 20 -33.26 21.16 3.66
N LYS A 21 -32.47 22.16 3.31
CA LYS A 21 -32.92 23.38 2.64
C LYS A 21 -33.06 23.17 1.13
N GLU A 22 -33.81 24.03 0.48
CA GLU A 22 -34.05 23.94 -0.96
C GLU A 22 -32.77 24.04 -1.80
N ASP A 23 -31.83 24.91 -1.38
CA ASP A 23 -30.53 25.11 -2.04
C ASP A 23 -29.42 24.16 -1.55
N GLY A 24 -29.71 23.31 -0.54
CA GLY A 24 -28.75 22.43 0.07
C GLY A 24 -27.68 23.15 0.89
N ASP A 25 -27.88 24.43 1.21
CA ASP A 25 -26.88 25.30 1.84
C ASP A 25 -27.19 25.54 3.33
N GLU A 26 -27.74 24.52 4.01
CA GLU A 26 -27.94 24.52 5.47
C GLU A 26 -26.63 24.46 6.25
N TRP A 27 -25.58 23.92 5.66
CA TRP A 27 -24.27 23.84 6.24
C TRP A 27 -23.46 25.10 5.95
N LYS A 28 -23.12 25.84 6.96
CA LYS A 28 -22.16 26.94 6.82
C LYS A 28 -20.71 26.42 6.68
N GLY A 29 -20.56 25.18 6.27
CA GLY A 29 -19.30 24.51 6.08
C GLY A 29 -18.41 24.60 7.32
N GLN A 30 -17.12 24.80 7.12
CA GLN A 30 -16.16 25.03 8.20
C GLN A 30 -15.71 26.49 8.33
N ALA A 31 -16.47 27.44 7.77
CA ALA A 31 -16.16 28.86 7.74
C ALA A 31 -15.87 29.44 9.14
N HIS A 32 -16.71 29.11 10.12
CA HIS A 32 -16.54 29.56 11.51
C HIS A 32 -15.22 29.06 12.15
N THR A 33 -14.77 27.86 11.79
CA THR A 33 -13.49 27.31 12.28
C THR A 33 -12.29 28.01 11.67
N CYS A 34 -12.48 28.58 10.49
CA CYS A 34 -11.48 29.39 9.79
C CYS A 34 -11.58 30.88 10.14
N ASN A 35 -12.54 31.28 10.99
CA ASN A 35 -12.84 32.68 11.31
C ASN A 35 -13.18 33.51 10.05
N LEU A 36 -13.91 32.94 9.11
CA LEU A 36 -14.31 33.56 7.84
C LEU A 36 -15.83 33.67 7.75
N LEU A 37 -16.30 34.66 6.97
CA LEU A 37 -17.68 34.69 6.51
C LEU A 37 -17.93 33.48 5.59
N TYR A 38 -19.12 32.91 5.66
CA TYR A 38 -19.46 31.70 4.90
C TYR A 38 -19.27 31.89 3.38
N GLU A 39 -19.68 33.02 2.83
CA GLU A 39 -19.55 33.31 1.40
C GLU A 39 -18.07 33.37 0.96
N ILE A 40 -17.20 33.92 1.78
CA ILE A 40 -15.74 33.96 1.51
C ILE A 40 -15.18 32.54 1.53
N TRP A 41 -15.57 31.74 2.53
CA TRP A 41 -15.15 30.35 2.64
C TRP A 41 -15.68 29.52 1.46
N LYS A 42 -16.98 29.64 1.11
CA LYS A 42 -17.62 28.96 -0.02
C LYS A 42 -16.93 29.29 -1.34
N LYS A 43 -16.67 30.59 -1.57
CA LYS A 43 -15.90 31.05 -2.74
C LYS A 43 -14.51 30.41 -2.77
N SER A 44 -13.80 30.33 -1.65
CA SER A 44 -12.48 29.72 -1.60
C SER A 44 -12.48 28.21 -1.95
N VAL A 45 -13.55 27.48 -1.63
CA VAL A 45 -13.75 26.09 -2.08
C VAL A 45 -13.86 26.03 -3.60
N VAL A 46 -14.68 26.91 -4.20
CA VAL A 46 -14.81 26.97 -5.66
C VAL A 46 -13.48 27.31 -6.32
N ASP A 47 -12.82 28.38 -5.86
CA ASP A 47 -11.57 28.87 -6.46
C ASP A 47 -10.40 27.87 -6.33
N ARG A 48 -10.37 27.09 -5.26
CA ARG A 48 -9.23 26.17 -4.99
C ARG A 48 -9.50 24.73 -5.34
N LEU A 49 -10.73 24.27 -5.26
CA LEU A 49 -11.07 22.85 -5.37
C LEU A 49 -11.89 22.50 -6.60
N ILE A 50 -12.59 23.46 -7.21
CA ILE A 50 -13.37 23.25 -8.46
C ILE A 50 -12.63 23.86 -9.65
N ALA A 51 -12.43 25.17 -9.67
CA ALA A 51 -11.90 25.90 -10.82
C ALA A 51 -10.53 25.39 -11.34
N PRO A 52 -9.56 24.95 -10.51
CA PRO A 52 -8.28 24.43 -11.02
C PRO A 52 -8.40 23.07 -11.73
N TYR A 53 -9.46 22.32 -11.46
CA TYR A 53 -9.63 20.95 -11.96
C TYR A 53 -10.78 20.81 -12.96
N ALA A 54 -11.73 21.75 -12.97
CA ALA A 54 -12.83 21.78 -13.92
C ALA A 54 -12.48 22.63 -15.15
N ARG A 55 -12.86 22.17 -16.33
CA ARG A 55 -12.70 22.86 -17.62
C ARG A 55 -13.97 22.68 -18.43
N ASP A 56 -14.23 23.62 -19.33
CA ASP A 56 -15.40 23.56 -20.20
C ASP A 56 -15.44 22.28 -21.02
N GLY A 57 -16.61 21.70 -21.14
CA GLY A 57 -16.84 20.51 -21.95
C GLY A 57 -16.55 19.17 -21.27
N MET A 58 -16.32 19.15 -19.95
CA MET A 58 -16.05 17.93 -19.20
C MET A 58 -17.28 17.06 -18.95
N THR A 59 -17.05 15.75 -18.82
CA THR A 59 -17.95 14.83 -18.13
C THR A 59 -17.57 14.81 -16.64
N ILE A 60 -18.47 15.30 -15.80
CA ILE A 60 -18.24 15.45 -14.36
C ILE A 60 -19.20 14.54 -13.58
N VAL A 61 -18.68 13.81 -12.59
CA VAL A 61 -19.48 13.05 -11.64
C VAL A 61 -19.42 13.73 -10.28
N GLU A 62 -20.58 14.07 -9.73
CA GLU A 62 -20.71 14.52 -8.34
C GLU A 62 -21.30 13.40 -7.51
N ILE A 63 -20.55 12.95 -6.48
CA ILE A 63 -21.01 11.91 -5.55
C ILE A 63 -21.57 12.57 -4.30
N ALA A 64 -22.79 12.18 -3.94
CA ALA A 64 -23.58 12.71 -2.84
C ALA A 64 -23.82 14.24 -2.95
N PRO A 65 -24.51 14.69 -4.00
CA PRO A 65 -24.83 16.11 -4.20
C PRO A 65 -25.77 16.69 -3.14
N GLY A 66 -26.49 15.84 -2.37
CA GLY A 66 -27.58 16.28 -1.51
C GLY A 66 -28.64 17.04 -2.30
N HIS A 67 -28.94 18.26 -1.89
CA HIS A 67 -29.84 19.16 -2.64
C HIS A 67 -29.13 20.02 -3.70
N GLY A 68 -27.89 19.68 -4.08
CA GLY A 68 -27.18 20.29 -5.21
C GLY A 68 -26.42 21.57 -4.89
N ARG A 69 -25.89 21.70 -3.67
CA ARG A 69 -25.08 22.86 -3.23
C ARG A 69 -23.89 23.15 -4.14
N TRP A 70 -23.13 22.12 -4.47
CA TRP A 70 -21.92 22.24 -5.30
C TRP A 70 -22.21 22.01 -6.79
N THR A 71 -23.32 21.34 -7.10
CA THR A 71 -23.78 21.08 -8.47
C THR A 71 -23.88 22.39 -9.29
N GLU A 72 -24.35 23.49 -8.69
CA GLU A 72 -24.45 24.78 -9.37
C GLU A 72 -23.11 25.35 -9.83
N PHE A 73 -22.01 25.04 -9.11
CA PHE A 73 -20.65 25.49 -9.43
C PHE A 73 -19.90 24.54 -10.38
N LEU A 74 -20.34 23.28 -10.49
CA LEU A 74 -19.81 22.30 -11.43
C LEU A 74 -20.50 22.42 -12.80
N LEU A 75 -21.77 22.79 -12.81
CA LEU A 75 -22.61 22.87 -14.00
C LEU A 75 -22.03 23.73 -15.14
N PRO A 76 -21.41 24.90 -14.89
CA PRO A 76 -20.85 25.73 -15.97
C PRO A 76 -19.76 25.05 -16.78
N TYR A 77 -19.02 24.08 -16.17
CA TYR A 77 -17.91 23.38 -16.81
C TYR A 77 -18.34 22.08 -17.50
N ALA A 78 -19.54 21.56 -17.18
CA ALA A 78 -19.95 20.24 -17.59
C ALA A 78 -20.67 20.24 -18.95
N ALA A 79 -20.13 19.52 -19.93
CA ALA A 79 -20.94 19.05 -21.06
C ALA A 79 -21.92 17.97 -20.61
N ARG A 80 -21.54 17.16 -19.61
CA ARG A 80 -22.38 16.14 -18.97
C ARG A 80 -22.08 16.13 -17.47
N LEU A 81 -23.09 16.38 -16.63
CA LEU A 81 -22.99 16.36 -15.17
C LEU A 81 -23.83 15.22 -14.62
N ILE A 82 -23.18 14.27 -13.98
CA ILE A 82 -23.79 13.04 -13.47
C ILE A 82 -23.82 13.11 -11.94
N LEU A 83 -25.03 13.16 -11.38
CA LEU A 83 -25.27 13.21 -9.95
C LEU A 83 -25.53 11.81 -9.43
N VAL A 84 -24.70 11.33 -8.51
CA VAL A 84 -24.79 9.99 -7.93
C VAL A 84 -25.03 10.08 -6.43
N ASP A 85 -26.14 9.55 -5.93
CA ASP A 85 -26.49 9.57 -4.51
C ASP A 85 -27.12 8.25 -4.07
N ILE A 86 -27.06 7.95 -2.77
CA ILE A 86 -27.79 6.83 -2.14
C ILE A 86 -29.24 7.20 -1.82
N SER A 87 -29.56 8.51 -1.74
CA SER A 87 -30.87 9.06 -1.42
C SER A 87 -31.68 9.33 -2.68
N ALA A 88 -32.77 8.62 -2.86
CA ALA A 88 -33.72 8.87 -3.93
C ALA A 88 -34.42 10.25 -3.78
N ASN A 89 -34.61 10.71 -2.53
CA ASN A 89 -35.20 12.01 -2.22
C ASN A 89 -34.29 13.16 -2.65
N CYS A 90 -32.98 13.09 -2.35
CA CYS A 90 -31.99 14.07 -2.80
C CYS A 90 -31.94 14.16 -4.33
N LEU A 91 -31.92 13.01 -5.02
CA LEU A 91 -31.91 12.97 -6.48
C LEU A 91 -33.22 13.54 -7.08
N THR A 92 -34.34 13.29 -6.44
CA THR A 92 -35.63 13.86 -6.86
C THR A 92 -35.64 15.37 -6.70
N HIS A 93 -35.03 15.87 -5.62
CA HIS A 93 -34.87 17.32 -5.42
C HIS A 93 -33.94 17.94 -6.48
N CYS A 94 -32.81 17.32 -6.76
CA CYS A 94 -31.89 17.77 -7.81
C CYS A 94 -32.57 17.82 -9.19
N ARG A 95 -33.38 16.80 -9.56
CA ARG A 95 -34.14 16.82 -10.81
C ARG A 95 -35.07 18.02 -10.90
N LYS A 96 -35.73 18.40 -9.80
CA LYS A 96 -36.61 19.61 -9.76
C LYS A 96 -35.79 20.89 -9.86
N ARG A 97 -34.70 20.98 -9.07
CA ARG A 97 -33.86 22.19 -9.00
C ARG A 97 -33.18 22.51 -10.34
N PHE A 98 -32.72 21.47 -11.04
CA PHE A 98 -32.02 21.61 -12.32
C PHE A 98 -32.92 21.27 -13.52
N LEU A 99 -34.27 21.39 -13.36
CA LEU A 99 -35.21 21.15 -14.42
C LEU A 99 -34.91 22.06 -15.64
N GLY A 100 -34.88 21.44 -16.83
CA GLY A 100 -34.52 22.14 -18.07
C GLY A 100 -33.03 22.17 -18.40
N ARG A 101 -32.16 21.66 -17.52
CA ARG A 101 -30.75 21.42 -17.82
C ARG A 101 -30.59 20.05 -18.47
N THR A 102 -30.43 20.00 -19.79
CA THR A 102 -30.37 18.76 -20.57
C THR A 102 -29.06 17.97 -20.35
N ASN A 103 -28.06 18.61 -19.75
CA ASN A 103 -26.76 18.04 -19.46
C ASN A 103 -26.63 17.51 -18.02
N VAL A 104 -27.70 17.44 -17.23
CA VAL A 104 -27.71 16.90 -15.86
C VAL A 104 -28.44 15.56 -15.82
N GLU A 105 -27.74 14.54 -15.35
CA GLU A 105 -28.24 13.18 -15.16
C GLU A 105 -28.21 12.79 -13.69
N THR A 106 -29.10 11.90 -13.26
CA THR A 106 -29.14 11.44 -11.85
C THR A 106 -29.17 9.93 -11.77
N HIS A 107 -28.32 9.35 -10.94
CA HIS A 107 -28.21 7.91 -10.76
C HIS A 107 -28.25 7.51 -9.28
N LEU A 108 -29.11 6.57 -8.94
CA LEU A 108 -29.16 6.00 -7.59
C LEU A 108 -28.02 5.00 -7.42
N SER A 109 -27.26 5.13 -6.32
CA SER A 109 -26.13 4.26 -5.97
C SER A 109 -26.48 3.34 -4.81
N ASP A 110 -25.79 2.21 -4.75
CA ASP A 110 -25.80 1.30 -3.61
C ASP A 110 -24.89 1.76 -2.44
N GLY A 111 -24.23 2.91 -2.58
CA GLY A 111 -23.29 3.46 -1.60
C GLY A 111 -21.90 2.86 -1.64
N ARG A 112 -21.57 2.03 -2.64
CA ARG A 112 -20.28 1.31 -2.77
C ARG A 112 -19.72 1.33 -4.19
N SER A 113 -20.60 1.44 -5.19
CA SER A 113 -20.26 1.43 -6.61
C SER A 113 -20.77 2.67 -7.32
N LEU A 114 -20.26 2.92 -8.52
CA LEU A 114 -20.75 3.92 -9.44
C LEU A 114 -21.55 3.22 -10.55
N PRO A 115 -22.84 3.56 -10.74
CA PRO A 115 -23.67 2.96 -11.78
C PRO A 115 -23.36 3.58 -13.16
N LEU A 116 -22.09 3.48 -13.57
CA LEU A 116 -21.53 4.06 -14.79
C LEU A 116 -20.65 3.02 -15.48
N GLU A 117 -20.53 3.12 -16.80
CA GLU A 117 -19.61 2.28 -17.57
C GLU A 117 -18.28 3.00 -17.84
N PRO A 118 -17.19 2.27 -18.11
CA PRO A 118 -15.90 2.89 -18.44
C PRO A 118 -15.96 3.80 -19.68
N GLU A 119 -16.85 3.48 -20.61
CA GLU A 119 -17.12 4.22 -21.84
C GLU A 119 -17.75 5.60 -21.59
N ASP A 120 -18.34 5.81 -20.40
CA ASP A 120 -18.86 7.12 -20.01
C ASP A 120 -17.78 8.19 -19.94
N GLY A 121 -16.52 7.77 -19.77
CA GLY A 121 -15.37 8.62 -19.96
C GLY A 121 -15.37 9.85 -19.07
N VAL A 122 -15.25 9.66 -17.75
CA VAL A 122 -15.30 10.73 -16.75
C VAL A 122 -13.99 11.52 -16.70
N ASP A 123 -14.08 12.85 -16.73
CA ASP A 123 -12.93 13.75 -16.62
C ASP A 123 -12.66 14.16 -15.17
N LEU A 124 -13.72 14.40 -14.39
CA LEU A 124 -13.65 14.86 -13.00
C LEU A 124 -14.67 14.12 -12.14
N VAL A 125 -14.22 13.57 -11.01
CA VAL A 125 -15.09 13.12 -9.92
C VAL A 125 -14.95 14.09 -8.76
N TRP A 126 -16.07 14.58 -8.27
CA TRP A 126 -16.17 15.54 -7.18
C TRP A 126 -17.01 14.98 -6.04
N SER A 127 -16.58 15.18 -4.80
CA SER A 127 -17.42 14.97 -3.62
C SER A 127 -16.93 15.78 -2.43
N PHE A 128 -17.85 16.50 -1.79
CA PHE A 128 -17.53 17.35 -0.65
C PHE A 128 -18.54 17.14 0.49
N ASP A 129 -18.05 17.05 1.73
CA ASP A 129 -18.78 16.78 2.96
C ASP A 129 -19.39 15.35 3.10
N SER A 130 -19.16 14.43 2.16
CA SER A 130 -19.77 13.08 2.16
C SER A 130 -18.82 11.98 2.61
N PHE A 131 -17.59 11.93 2.08
CA PHE A 131 -16.62 10.87 2.42
C PHE A 131 -16.12 10.94 3.87
N VAL A 132 -16.44 11.99 4.57
CA VAL A 132 -16.24 12.11 6.02
C VAL A 132 -17.15 11.17 6.83
N HIS A 133 -18.25 10.67 6.22
CA HIS A 133 -19.26 9.83 6.85
C HIS A 133 -19.32 8.41 6.28
N ILE A 134 -18.54 8.08 5.23
CA ILE A 134 -18.58 6.77 4.56
C ILE A 134 -17.63 5.79 5.25
N ALA A 135 -18.04 4.51 5.37
CA ALA A 135 -17.21 3.47 5.98
C ALA A 135 -15.92 3.21 5.16
N PRO A 136 -14.80 2.84 5.81
CA PRO A 136 -13.53 2.61 5.10
C PRO A 136 -13.59 1.57 3.97
N ALA A 137 -14.43 0.53 4.12
CA ALA A 137 -14.61 -0.48 3.10
C ALA A 137 -15.31 0.07 1.85
N ASP A 138 -16.33 0.93 2.06
CA ASP A 138 -17.11 1.54 0.98
C ASP A 138 -16.31 2.65 0.28
N ILE A 139 -15.48 3.42 1.03
CA ILE A 139 -14.50 4.36 0.43
C ILE A 139 -13.55 3.62 -0.53
N ARG A 140 -13.10 2.42 -0.15
CA ARG A 140 -12.24 1.60 -1.03
C ARG A 140 -12.97 1.20 -2.30
N GLY A 141 -14.24 0.78 -2.20
CA GLY A 141 -15.09 0.47 -3.35
C GLY A 141 -15.21 1.66 -4.29
N TYR A 142 -15.58 2.83 -3.76
CA TYR A 142 -15.67 4.05 -4.54
C TYR A 142 -14.35 4.44 -5.24
N LEU A 143 -13.21 4.31 -4.58
CA LEU A 143 -11.92 4.63 -5.22
C LEU A 143 -11.58 3.67 -6.38
N GLN A 144 -11.96 2.39 -6.28
CA GLN A 144 -11.82 1.43 -7.37
C GLN A 144 -12.74 1.81 -8.55
N GLU A 145 -13.99 2.14 -8.27
CA GLU A 145 -14.96 2.58 -9.27
C GLU A 145 -14.56 3.90 -9.94
N MET A 146 -14.09 4.88 -9.18
CA MET A 146 -13.54 6.13 -9.72
C MET A 146 -12.38 5.85 -10.69
N SER A 147 -11.49 4.94 -10.33
CA SER A 147 -10.39 4.55 -11.23
C SER A 147 -10.89 3.85 -12.50
N ARG A 148 -11.98 3.09 -12.41
CA ARG A 148 -12.58 2.38 -13.52
C ARG A 148 -13.19 3.33 -14.56
N VAL A 149 -13.98 4.32 -14.09
CA VAL A 149 -14.76 5.21 -14.96
C VAL A 149 -13.99 6.45 -15.46
N LEU A 150 -12.94 6.86 -14.73
CA LEU A 150 -12.14 8.03 -15.14
C LEU A 150 -11.40 7.77 -16.45
N LYS A 151 -11.31 8.77 -17.32
CA LYS A 151 -10.36 8.81 -18.42
C LYS A 151 -8.92 8.76 -17.92
N PRO A 152 -7.96 8.28 -18.72
CA PRO A 152 -6.55 8.54 -18.45
C PRO A 152 -6.30 10.04 -18.25
N GLY A 153 -5.62 10.42 -17.16
CA GLY A 153 -5.42 11.83 -16.77
C GLY A 153 -6.59 12.47 -16.02
N GLY A 154 -7.74 11.80 -15.89
CA GLY A 154 -8.90 12.26 -15.15
C GLY A 154 -8.59 12.45 -13.65
N THR A 155 -9.33 13.35 -13.02
CA THR A 155 -9.05 13.83 -11.66
C THR A 155 -10.19 13.49 -10.70
N VAL A 156 -9.85 13.21 -9.44
CA VAL A 156 -10.79 13.09 -8.32
C VAL A 156 -10.48 14.16 -7.28
N VAL A 157 -11.51 14.84 -6.78
CA VAL A 157 -11.40 15.74 -5.62
C VAL A 157 -12.42 15.30 -4.59
N ILE A 158 -11.93 14.81 -3.45
CA ILE A 158 -12.78 14.32 -2.35
C ILE A 158 -12.39 14.92 -1.00
N HIS A 159 -13.42 15.35 -0.24
CA HIS A 159 -13.29 15.76 1.15
C HIS A 159 -13.62 14.57 2.06
N HIS A 160 -12.68 14.19 2.93
CA HIS A 160 -12.78 13.02 3.81
C HIS A 160 -12.16 13.27 5.18
N ALA A 161 -12.36 12.36 6.14
CA ALA A 161 -11.68 12.43 7.44
C ALA A 161 -10.15 12.30 7.24
N GLY A 162 -9.39 13.24 7.76
CA GLY A 162 -7.92 13.28 7.59
C GLY A 162 -7.15 12.58 8.70
N ARG A 163 -7.82 12.29 9.83
CA ARG A 163 -7.24 11.54 10.98
C ARG A 163 -8.30 10.69 11.67
N ARG A 164 -7.89 9.55 12.19
CA ARG A 164 -8.75 8.72 13.03
C ARG A 164 -9.18 9.49 14.27
N HIS A 165 -10.48 9.57 14.50
CA HIS A 165 -11.01 10.34 15.61
C HIS A 165 -10.72 9.66 16.97
N ARG A 166 -10.39 10.47 18.00
CA ARG A 166 -10.13 9.95 19.37
C ARG A 166 -11.30 9.16 19.96
N ALA A 167 -12.54 9.53 19.61
CA ALA A 167 -13.74 8.84 20.05
C ALA A 167 -13.73 7.34 19.70
N LEU A 168 -13.17 6.97 18.53
CA LEU A 168 -13.06 5.57 18.11
C LEU A 168 -12.14 4.73 19.02
N ARG A 169 -11.09 5.34 19.60
CA ARG A 169 -10.20 4.67 20.55
C ARG A 169 -10.89 4.23 21.84
N PHE A 170 -11.95 4.94 22.21
CA PHE A 170 -12.69 4.73 23.45
C PHE A 170 -14.07 4.09 23.23
N ALA A 171 -14.40 3.71 21.99
CA ALA A 171 -15.71 3.14 21.63
C ALA A 171 -16.08 1.89 22.45
N TRP A 172 -15.09 1.12 22.92
CA TRP A 172 -15.27 -0.04 23.80
C TRP A 172 -15.90 0.31 25.16
N LEU A 173 -15.67 1.54 25.68
CA LEU A 173 -16.27 2.02 26.95
C LEU A 173 -17.79 2.07 26.87
N ARG A 174 -18.37 2.20 25.68
CA ARG A 174 -19.83 2.21 25.48
C ARG A 174 -20.51 0.91 25.88
N ARG A 175 -19.74 -0.20 25.90
CA ARG A 175 -20.19 -1.53 26.32
C ARG A 175 -20.12 -1.72 27.85
N ALA A 176 -19.44 -0.83 28.55
CA ALA A 176 -19.21 -0.92 30.01
C ALA A 176 -20.30 -0.23 30.84
N GLY A 177 -21.58 -0.37 30.48
CA GLY A 177 -22.73 0.12 31.24
C GLY A 177 -22.86 1.66 31.30
N ARG A 178 -23.55 2.18 32.32
CA ARG A 178 -23.81 3.63 32.46
C ARG A 178 -22.53 4.44 32.67
N LEU A 179 -21.64 3.94 33.55
CA LEU A 179 -20.37 4.60 33.88
C LEU A 179 -19.44 4.69 32.63
N GLY A 180 -19.35 3.62 31.89
CA GLY A 180 -18.56 3.58 30.65
C GLY A 180 -19.08 4.56 29.57
N ARG A 181 -20.41 4.70 29.45
CA ARG A 181 -21.02 5.68 28.54
C ARG A 181 -20.74 7.12 28.96
N THR A 182 -20.77 7.43 30.28
CA THR A 182 -20.41 8.76 30.78
C THR A 182 -18.95 9.07 30.53
N MET A 183 -18.04 8.11 30.76
CA MET A 183 -16.61 8.24 30.48
C MET A 183 -16.33 8.37 28.99
N TYR A 184 -17.05 7.63 28.12
CA TYR A 184 -16.98 7.78 26.69
C TYR A 184 -17.35 9.20 26.24
N ARG A 185 -18.47 9.76 26.77
CA ARG A 185 -18.89 11.14 26.44
C ARG A 185 -17.84 12.17 26.83
N LEU A 186 -17.22 12.04 27.98
CA LEU A 186 -16.14 12.92 28.46
C LEU A 186 -14.89 12.82 27.55
N LEU A 187 -14.44 11.58 27.25
CA LEU A 187 -13.24 11.32 26.45
C LEU A 187 -13.43 11.59 24.96
N SER A 188 -14.65 11.45 24.46
CA SER A 188 -15.02 11.77 23.08
C SER A 188 -15.33 13.26 22.85
N MET A 189 -15.23 14.09 23.89
CA MET A 189 -15.56 15.52 23.81
C MET A 189 -16.99 15.81 23.31
N GLY A 190 -17.96 14.97 23.70
CA GLY A 190 -19.35 15.12 23.33
C GLY A 190 -19.71 14.66 21.91
N PHE A 191 -18.80 13.97 21.22
CA PHE A 191 -19.12 13.36 19.93
C PHE A 191 -20.18 12.27 20.10
N ASP A 192 -21.35 12.50 19.52
CA ASP A 192 -22.45 11.54 19.42
C ASP A 192 -22.56 11.02 17.99
N GLU A 193 -22.94 9.75 17.84
CA GLU A 193 -23.24 9.11 16.54
C GLU A 193 -24.38 9.78 15.76
N ARG A 194 -25.18 10.55 16.46
CA ARG A 194 -26.32 11.29 15.91
C ARG A 194 -25.97 12.71 15.47
N SER A 195 -24.72 13.14 15.68
CA SER A 195 -24.28 14.47 15.34
C SER A 195 -23.58 14.47 13.99
N ASP A 196 -23.69 15.58 13.27
CA ASP A 196 -22.95 15.90 12.03
C ASP A 196 -21.41 15.86 12.20
N GLY A 197 -20.95 15.77 13.43
CA GLY A 197 -19.54 15.63 13.79
C GLY A 197 -18.98 14.22 13.71
N TRP A 198 -19.80 13.18 13.51
CA TRP A 198 -19.30 11.81 13.39
C TRP A 198 -18.47 11.63 12.14
N ARG A 199 -17.26 11.11 12.28
CA ARG A 199 -16.31 10.95 11.17
C ARG A 199 -15.98 9.49 10.91
N SER A 200 -15.72 9.18 9.64
CA SER A 200 -15.21 7.89 9.18
C SER A 200 -13.89 7.52 9.86
N ASP A 201 -13.66 6.22 10.07
CA ASP A 201 -12.40 5.69 10.63
C ASP A 201 -11.30 5.58 9.55
N VAL A 202 -11.09 6.68 8.83
CA VAL A 202 -10.00 6.82 7.87
C VAL A 202 -9.06 7.96 8.28
N SER A 203 -7.91 7.98 7.68
CA SER A 203 -6.92 9.07 7.77
C SER A 203 -6.47 9.45 6.37
N ALA A 204 -5.85 10.61 6.22
CA ALA A 204 -5.23 11.02 4.95
C ALA A 204 -4.30 9.92 4.40
N GLN A 205 -3.54 9.27 5.29
CA GLN A 205 -2.67 8.17 4.92
C GLN A 205 -3.44 6.92 4.43
N SER A 206 -4.50 6.50 5.14
CA SER A 206 -5.28 5.33 4.70
C SER A 206 -6.02 5.57 3.37
N VAL A 207 -6.50 6.81 3.12
CA VAL A 207 -7.08 7.18 1.83
C VAL A 207 -6.02 7.15 0.72
N ARG A 208 -4.80 7.63 0.98
CA ARG A 208 -3.66 7.53 0.06
C ARG A 208 -3.36 6.07 -0.30
N GLU A 209 -3.34 5.19 0.68
CA GLU A 209 -3.11 3.75 0.46
C GLU A 209 -4.22 3.10 -0.36
N MET A 210 -5.47 3.40 -0.03
CA MET A 210 -6.63 2.90 -0.79
C MET A 210 -6.65 3.42 -2.23
N ALA A 211 -6.35 4.70 -2.45
CA ALA A 211 -6.25 5.31 -3.78
C ALA A 211 -5.16 4.62 -4.62
N ALA A 212 -3.98 4.40 -4.03
CA ALA A 212 -2.90 3.70 -4.72
C ALA A 212 -3.25 2.24 -5.09
N LEU A 213 -3.99 1.53 -4.21
CA LEU A 213 -4.50 0.19 -4.50
C LEU A 213 -5.53 0.19 -5.64
N ALA A 214 -6.28 1.28 -5.80
CA ALA A 214 -7.23 1.49 -6.88
C ALA A 214 -6.55 1.95 -8.19
N GLY A 215 -5.23 2.15 -8.22
CA GLY A 215 -4.51 2.66 -9.40
C GLY A 215 -4.58 4.17 -9.56
N LEU A 216 -5.04 4.90 -8.55
CA LEU A 216 -5.08 6.36 -8.52
C LEU A 216 -3.82 6.95 -7.86
N GLN A 217 -3.27 7.98 -8.45
CA GLN A 217 -2.14 8.73 -7.91
C GLN A 217 -2.64 9.90 -7.05
N VAL A 218 -2.14 10.02 -5.82
CA VAL A 218 -2.40 11.22 -5.01
C VAL A 218 -1.53 12.37 -5.50
N VAL A 219 -2.18 13.43 -5.97
CA VAL A 219 -1.53 14.67 -6.40
C VAL A 219 -1.24 15.55 -5.20
N GLU A 220 -2.27 15.81 -4.39
CA GLU A 220 -2.19 16.65 -3.19
C GLU A 220 -3.10 16.12 -2.08
N GLN A 221 -2.73 16.40 -0.83
CA GLN A 221 -3.60 16.23 0.34
C GLN A 221 -3.38 17.40 1.29
N PHE A 222 -4.44 18.09 1.67
CA PHE A 222 -4.36 19.27 2.53
C PHE A 222 -5.65 19.48 3.32
N SER A 223 -5.56 20.19 4.43
CA SER A 223 -6.70 20.60 5.27
C SER A 223 -6.93 22.11 5.27
N ARG A 224 -5.98 22.86 4.73
CA ARG A 224 -6.05 24.31 4.60
C ARG A 224 -5.52 24.75 3.24
N TRP A 225 -6.04 25.86 2.72
CA TRP A 225 -5.65 26.45 1.45
C TRP A 225 -5.82 28.00 1.52
N SER A 226 -5.34 28.72 0.54
CA SER A 226 -5.19 30.17 0.42
C SER A 226 -3.85 30.71 0.95
N GLU A 227 -3.51 31.92 0.55
CA GLU A 227 -2.37 32.65 1.11
C GLU A 227 -2.62 32.87 2.61
N GLY A 228 -1.67 32.45 3.47
CA GLY A 228 -1.84 32.46 4.92
C GLY A 228 -2.59 31.26 5.51
N GLN A 229 -3.06 30.31 4.69
CA GLN A 229 -3.78 29.10 5.14
C GLN A 229 -5.03 29.39 6.00
N GLU A 230 -5.75 30.47 5.71
CA GLU A 230 -6.94 30.88 6.44
C GLU A 230 -8.17 30.04 6.13
N SER A 231 -8.37 29.67 4.84
CA SER A 231 -9.47 28.81 4.39
C SER A 231 -9.12 27.32 4.51
N GLY A 232 -10.12 26.48 4.75
CA GLY A 232 -9.88 25.04 4.85
C GLY A 232 -10.99 24.22 5.49
N VAL A 233 -10.66 22.97 5.80
CA VAL A 233 -11.50 22.00 6.51
C VAL A 233 -10.80 21.45 7.78
N PRO A 234 -10.24 22.30 8.66
CA PRO A 234 -9.45 21.85 9.80
C PRO A 234 -10.28 21.29 10.95
N ARG A 235 -11.59 21.62 11.01
CA ARG A 235 -12.49 21.08 12.03
C ARG A 235 -12.50 19.56 11.93
N PHE A 236 -12.45 18.90 13.04
CA PHE A 236 -12.37 17.43 13.14
C PHE A 236 -11.10 16.80 12.54
N GLY A 237 -10.19 17.60 11.97
CA GLY A 237 -9.00 17.11 11.28
C GLY A 237 -9.30 16.51 9.91
N ASP A 238 -10.30 17.04 9.23
CA ASP A 238 -10.68 16.65 7.88
C ASP A 238 -9.58 17.01 6.86
N CYS A 239 -9.64 16.38 5.70
CA CYS A 239 -8.66 16.50 4.63
C CYS A 239 -9.34 16.48 3.26
N VAL A 240 -8.80 17.24 2.32
CA VAL A 240 -9.13 17.12 0.90
C VAL A 240 -8.02 16.36 0.19
N SER A 241 -8.38 15.36 -0.60
CA SER A 241 -7.46 14.64 -1.48
C SER A 241 -7.78 14.95 -2.93
N VAL A 242 -6.74 15.33 -3.67
CA VAL A 242 -6.76 15.40 -5.13
C VAL A 242 -6.04 14.18 -5.66
N LEU A 243 -6.75 13.36 -6.44
CA LEU A 243 -6.23 12.12 -7.01
C LEU A 243 -6.28 12.22 -8.54
N ARG A 244 -5.46 11.45 -9.24
CA ARG A 244 -5.45 11.41 -10.70
C ARG A 244 -5.32 9.97 -11.19
N ARG A 245 -6.08 9.62 -12.23
CA ARG A 245 -5.81 8.40 -12.99
C ARG A 245 -4.60 8.66 -13.90
N PRO A 246 -3.53 7.85 -13.85
CA PRO A 246 -2.37 8.03 -14.71
C PRO A 246 -2.74 7.99 -16.21
N ASN A 247 -2.04 8.75 -17.04
CA ASN A 247 -2.17 8.67 -18.50
C ASN A 247 -1.47 7.42 -19.02
N THR A 248 -2.19 6.52 -19.66
CA THR A 248 -1.60 5.35 -20.32
C THR A 248 -0.76 5.73 -21.56
N ALA A 249 -0.94 6.94 -22.11
CA ALA A 249 -0.22 7.43 -23.29
C ALA A 249 1.14 8.08 -22.96
N ASP A 250 1.41 8.45 -21.71
CA ASP A 250 2.70 9.02 -21.28
C ASP A 250 3.71 7.96 -20.83
N GLU A 251 3.33 6.68 -20.85
CA GLU A 251 4.17 5.52 -20.55
C GLU A 251 4.61 4.75 -21.83
N SER A 252 4.88 5.41 -22.94
CA SER A 252 5.90 4.87 -23.83
C SER A 252 7.24 5.08 -23.12
N PRO A 253 8.14 4.07 -23.07
CA PRO A 253 9.35 4.17 -22.26
C PRO A 253 10.36 5.12 -22.89
N LYS A 254 10.11 6.42 -22.85
CA LYS A 254 11.19 7.39 -22.82
C LYS A 254 11.83 7.26 -21.44
N ARG A 255 12.95 6.54 -21.43
CA ARG A 255 13.96 6.49 -20.36
C ARG A 255 14.00 7.79 -19.54
N ARG A 256 13.10 7.94 -18.56
CA ARG A 256 13.21 8.90 -17.47
C ARG A 256 12.51 8.34 -16.24
N SER A 257 13.34 7.72 -15.43
CA SER A 257 13.22 7.51 -13.99
C SER A 257 11.89 6.90 -13.48
N LEU A 258 11.89 5.58 -13.34
CA LEU A 258 11.10 4.82 -12.35
C LEU A 258 11.38 5.28 -10.88
N HIS A 259 12.11 6.39 -10.71
CA HIS A 259 12.55 6.95 -9.46
C HIS A 259 11.57 7.96 -8.83
N ARG A 260 10.26 7.72 -8.90
CA ARG A 260 9.35 8.39 -7.97
C ARG A 260 9.20 7.53 -6.72
N SER A 261 10.23 7.52 -5.91
CA SER A 261 10.20 6.96 -4.57
C SER A 261 9.03 7.51 -3.79
N ARG A 262 8.21 6.60 -3.27
CA ARG A 262 7.18 6.96 -2.30
C ARG A 262 7.87 7.56 -1.08
N THR A 263 7.51 8.78 -0.73
CA THR A 263 7.94 9.42 0.52
C THR A 263 6.84 9.33 1.56
N VAL A 264 7.22 9.01 2.79
CA VAL A 264 6.34 9.04 3.96
C VAL A 264 6.99 9.98 4.97
N LEU A 265 6.31 11.05 5.35
CA LEU A 265 6.85 12.11 6.24
C LEU A 265 8.22 12.64 5.78
N GLY A 266 8.42 12.82 4.47
CA GLY A 266 9.71 13.25 3.91
C GLY A 266 10.78 12.16 3.81
N SER A 267 10.55 10.96 4.33
CA SER A 267 11.42 9.79 4.20
C SER A 267 10.97 8.90 3.06
N ARG A 268 11.92 8.25 2.40
CA ARG A 268 11.66 7.36 1.25
C ARG A 268 11.27 5.95 1.69
N LEU A 269 10.67 5.19 0.79
CA LEU A 269 10.47 3.75 0.89
C LEU A 269 11.39 3.02 -0.09
N PRO A 270 11.64 1.71 0.07
CA PRO A 270 12.51 0.98 -0.84
C PRO A 270 12.03 0.98 -2.29
N ASP A 271 12.96 1.21 -3.20
CA ASP A 271 12.81 1.05 -4.65
C ASP A 271 13.10 -0.40 -5.07
N PHE A 272 13.90 -1.11 -4.28
CA PHE A 272 14.14 -2.54 -4.47
C PHE A 272 14.18 -3.32 -3.14
N LEU A 273 13.90 -4.62 -3.22
CA LEU A 273 14.04 -5.56 -2.10
C LEU A 273 14.93 -6.74 -2.53
N CYS A 274 15.91 -7.11 -1.71
CA CYS A 274 16.56 -8.40 -1.83
C CYS A 274 15.83 -9.39 -0.90
N LEU A 275 15.07 -10.28 -1.51
CA LEU A 275 14.16 -11.20 -0.83
C LEU A 275 14.87 -12.36 -0.14
N GLY A 276 16.08 -12.71 -0.60
CA GLY A 276 16.82 -13.89 -0.16
C GLY A 276 17.72 -14.46 -1.27
N ALA A 277 18.06 -15.75 -1.17
CA ALA A 277 17.74 -16.67 -0.09
C ALA A 277 18.71 -16.52 1.09
N GLN A 278 18.29 -16.94 2.28
CA GLN A 278 19.19 -17.03 3.42
C GLN A 278 20.35 -18.01 3.09
N LYS A 279 21.58 -17.63 3.42
CA LYS A 279 22.83 -18.39 3.13
C LYS A 279 23.27 -18.39 1.65
N ALA A 280 22.73 -17.49 0.83
CA ALA A 280 23.06 -17.34 -0.59
C ALA A 280 23.90 -16.08 -0.91
N GLY A 281 24.58 -15.47 0.06
CA GLY A 281 25.47 -14.32 -0.20
C GLY A 281 24.85 -12.94 -0.03
N THR A 282 23.65 -12.82 0.53
CA THR A 282 22.96 -11.53 0.75
C THR A 282 23.72 -10.54 1.64
N SER A 283 24.64 -11.02 2.51
CA SER A 283 25.49 -10.14 3.33
C SER A 283 26.61 -9.50 2.51
N THR A 284 27.16 -10.24 1.55
CA THR A 284 28.13 -9.70 0.57
C THR A 284 27.45 -8.67 -0.31
N LEU A 285 26.26 -8.98 -0.84
CA LEU A 285 25.48 -8.03 -1.63
C LEU A 285 25.16 -6.76 -0.85
N HIS A 286 24.73 -6.87 0.42
CA HIS A 286 24.48 -5.70 1.27
C HIS A 286 25.75 -4.84 1.43
N ALA A 287 26.90 -5.45 1.69
CA ALA A 287 28.17 -4.74 1.84
C ALA A 287 28.59 -4.01 0.55
N MET A 288 28.33 -4.60 -0.61
CA MET A 288 28.61 -3.99 -1.92
C MET A 288 27.67 -2.80 -2.19
N LEU A 289 26.36 -3.01 -2.00
CA LEU A 289 25.36 -1.97 -2.22
C LEU A 289 25.51 -0.79 -1.25
N SER A 290 25.92 -1.06 0.01
CA SER A 290 26.17 0.00 1.01
C SER A 290 27.33 0.96 0.65
N ARG A 291 28.16 0.60 -0.32
CA ARG A 291 29.30 1.42 -0.78
C ARG A 291 29.03 2.13 -2.12
N HIS A 292 27.87 1.92 -2.69
CA HIS A 292 27.50 2.55 -3.95
C HIS A 292 26.86 3.92 -3.68
N ASP A 293 27.41 4.98 -4.26
CA ASP A 293 27.01 6.37 -3.98
C ASP A 293 25.55 6.67 -4.28
N GLN A 294 24.94 5.93 -5.20
CA GLN A 294 23.53 6.10 -5.56
C GLN A 294 22.58 5.20 -4.73
N ILE A 295 23.08 4.42 -3.78
CA ILE A 295 22.25 3.48 -3.02
C ILE A 295 22.16 3.86 -1.54
N CYS A 296 20.94 3.84 -1.03
CA CYS A 296 20.66 3.94 0.40
C CYS A 296 20.07 2.61 0.89
N VAL A 297 20.84 1.87 1.68
CA VAL A 297 20.35 0.70 2.43
C VAL A 297 20.37 0.98 3.93
N PRO A 298 19.47 0.41 4.72
CA PRO A 298 19.49 0.54 6.17
C PRO A 298 20.86 0.11 6.76
N ARG A 299 21.35 0.86 7.74
CA ARG A 299 22.56 0.47 8.50
C ARG A 299 22.39 -0.87 9.18
N GLN A 300 21.18 -1.11 9.71
CA GLN A 300 20.78 -2.41 10.24
C GLN A 300 20.29 -3.27 9.09
N LYS A 301 21.01 -4.35 8.79
CA LYS A 301 20.57 -5.36 7.84
C LYS A 301 19.34 -6.11 8.39
N GLU A 302 18.47 -6.57 7.46
CA GLU A 302 17.29 -7.39 7.79
C GLU A 302 16.26 -6.63 8.64
N VAL A 303 15.61 -5.63 8.03
CA VAL A 303 14.59 -4.80 8.70
C VAL A 303 13.35 -5.61 9.10
N HIS A 304 13.05 -6.69 8.37
CA HIS A 304 11.91 -7.58 8.64
C HIS A 304 10.53 -6.90 8.66
N TYR A 305 10.35 -5.77 7.97
CA TYR A 305 9.09 -5.03 7.99
C TYR A 305 7.90 -5.87 7.46
N PHE A 306 8.09 -6.62 6.38
CA PHE A 306 7.01 -7.45 5.82
C PHE A 306 6.86 -8.81 6.51
N THR A 307 7.62 -9.09 7.54
CA THR A 307 7.62 -10.36 8.30
C THR A 307 7.44 -10.12 9.79
N LEU A 308 8.53 -10.04 10.56
CA LEU A 308 8.51 -9.98 12.03
C LEU A 308 8.00 -8.66 12.61
N HIS A 309 7.97 -7.60 11.82
CA HIS A 309 7.57 -6.25 12.22
C HIS A 309 6.38 -5.73 11.40
N SER A 310 5.55 -6.64 10.89
CA SER A 310 4.41 -6.28 10.03
C SER A 310 3.29 -5.53 10.76
N GLU A 311 3.34 -5.45 12.09
CA GLU A 311 2.46 -4.63 12.94
C GLU A 311 2.94 -3.18 13.07
N LYS A 312 4.18 -2.88 12.70
CA LYS A 312 4.75 -1.54 12.78
C LYS A 312 4.15 -0.62 11.72
N SER A 313 4.17 0.68 12.01
CA SER A 313 3.68 1.68 11.07
C SER A 313 4.63 1.84 9.87
N ILE A 314 4.11 2.37 8.77
CA ILE A 314 4.90 2.66 7.57
C ILE A 314 5.99 3.72 7.85
N GLU A 315 5.72 4.66 8.76
CA GLU A 315 6.68 5.67 9.20
C GLU A 315 7.87 5.04 9.91
N TRP A 316 7.62 4.01 10.72
CA TRP A 316 8.69 3.23 11.34
C TRP A 316 9.60 2.62 10.26
N TYR A 317 9.03 2.07 9.20
CA TYR A 317 9.80 1.50 8.09
C TYR A 317 10.54 2.59 7.28
N ALA A 318 9.84 3.67 6.93
CA ALA A 318 10.44 4.78 6.19
C ALA A 318 11.61 5.43 6.92
N ASN A 319 11.60 5.43 8.26
CA ASN A 319 12.69 5.99 9.07
C ASN A 319 14.05 5.32 8.84
N PHE A 320 14.09 4.07 8.36
CA PHE A 320 15.34 3.41 7.97
C PHE A 320 16.01 4.06 6.75
N PHE A 321 15.27 4.82 5.96
CA PHE A 321 15.71 5.51 4.74
C PHE A 321 15.76 7.02 4.90
N ARG A 322 15.68 7.56 6.12
CA ARG A 322 15.64 9.01 6.39
C ARG A 322 16.86 9.79 5.89
N TYR A 323 17.97 9.12 5.64
CA TYR A 323 19.19 9.73 5.11
C TYR A 323 19.26 9.70 3.57
N ALA A 324 18.29 9.10 2.91
CA ALA A 324 18.25 9.06 1.46
C ALA A 324 17.88 10.44 0.89
N ASN A 325 18.62 10.90 -0.09
CA ASN A 325 18.31 12.09 -0.88
C ASN A 325 17.56 11.69 -2.19
N ALA A 326 17.23 12.68 -3.01
CA ALA A 326 16.46 12.46 -4.23
C ALA A 326 17.17 11.60 -5.30
N SER A 327 18.51 11.52 -5.27
CA SER A 327 19.31 10.73 -6.22
C SER A 327 19.53 9.29 -5.78
N HIS A 328 19.27 8.96 -4.51
CA HIS A 328 19.47 7.60 -4.02
C HIS A 328 18.36 6.65 -4.49
N ILE A 329 18.74 5.40 -4.72
CA ILE A 329 17.86 4.24 -4.82
C ILE A 329 17.86 3.55 -3.46
N CYS A 330 16.70 3.43 -2.83
CA CYS A 330 16.58 2.81 -1.52
C CYS A 330 16.37 1.30 -1.63
N GLY A 331 17.03 0.51 -0.78
CA GLY A 331 16.87 -0.93 -0.78
C GLY A 331 16.81 -1.56 0.60
N ASP A 332 16.01 -2.61 0.76
CA ASP A 332 15.96 -3.46 1.96
C ASP A 332 16.37 -4.88 1.62
N ILE A 333 17.30 -5.44 2.40
CA ILE A 333 17.87 -6.76 2.18
C ILE A 333 17.52 -7.65 3.37
N THR A 334 16.40 -8.36 3.23
CA THR A 334 15.86 -9.23 4.29
C THR A 334 15.55 -10.62 3.73
N PRO A 335 16.44 -11.60 3.89
CA PRO A 335 16.33 -12.92 3.26
C PRO A 335 15.09 -13.73 3.68
N TYR A 336 14.46 -13.38 4.76
CA TYR A 336 13.23 -14.03 5.21
C TYR A 336 12.01 -13.68 4.37
N TYR A 337 12.04 -12.58 3.60
CA TYR A 337 10.95 -12.21 2.71
C TYR A 337 10.64 -13.27 1.67
N LEU A 338 11.66 -13.94 1.12
CA LEU A 338 11.46 -14.97 0.11
C LEU A 338 10.60 -16.14 0.63
N PHE A 339 10.86 -16.58 1.87
CA PHE A 339 10.23 -17.76 2.44
C PHE A 339 8.92 -17.49 3.20
N HIS A 340 8.75 -16.31 3.77
CA HIS A 340 7.58 -15.98 4.60
C HIS A 340 6.28 -15.96 3.79
N PRO A 341 5.23 -16.73 4.15
CA PRO A 341 4.05 -16.93 3.30
C PRO A 341 3.26 -15.66 3.00
N ALA A 342 3.19 -14.71 3.94
CA ALA A 342 2.44 -13.47 3.77
C ALA A 342 3.27 -12.28 3.23
N ALA A 343 4.59 -12.43 3.08
CA ALA A 343 5.45 -11.34 2.61
C ALA A 343 5.12 -10.89 1.17
N PRO A 344 4.88 -11.79 0.19
CA PRO A 344 4.60 -11.39 -1.18
C PRO A 344 3.40 -10.43 -1.29
N GLU A 345 2.30 -10.75 -0.62
CA GLU A 345 1.09 -9.92 -0.63
C GLU A 345 1.28 -8.59 0.11
N ARG A 346 1.97 -8.60 1.26
CA ARG A 346 2.29 -7.39 2.01
C ARG A 346 3.18 -6.45 1.21
N ILE A 347 4.19 -7.00 0.52
CA ILE A 347 5.07 -6.24 -0.38
C ILE A 347 4.27 -5.69 -1.56
N ARG A 348 3.47 -6.50 -2.24
CA ARG A 348 2.64 -6.06 -3.37
C ARG A 348 1.71 -4.92 -2.99
N ARG A 349 1.13 -5.00 -1.81
CA ARG A 349 0.22 -3.96 -1.30
C ARG A 349 0.91 -2.63 -1.05
N LEU A 350 2.11 -2.66 -0.47
CA LEU A 350 2.81 -1.43 -0.12
C LEU A 350 3.69 -0.92 -1.27
N LEU A 351 4.36 -1.81 -1.98
CA LEU A 351 5.39 -1.52 -2.97
C LEU A 351 5.08 -2.22 -4.32
N PRO A 352 3.98 -1.88 -5.00
CA PRO A 352 3.55 -2.59 -6.22
C PRO A 352 4.54 -2.52 -7.38
N HIS A 353 5.43 -1.54 -7.40
CA HIS A 353 6.42 -1.32 -8.46
C HIS A 353 7.85 -1.60 -8.01
N VAL A 354 8.03 -2.20 -6.84
CA VAL A 354 9.35 -2.50 -6.28
C VAL A 354 10.09 -3.53 -7.15
N ARG A 355 11.38 -3.33 -7.32
CA ARG A 355 12.26 -4.33 -7.95
C ARG A 355 12.66 -5.38 -6.93
N LEU A 356 12.59 -6.65 -7.34
CA LEU A 356 12.84 -7.80 -6.48
C LEU A 356 14.11 -8.50 -6.94
N VAL A 357 15.08 -8.58 -6.06
CA VAL A 357 16.35 -9.29 -6.28
C VAL A 357 16.34 -10.57 -5.45
N VAL A 358 16.72 -11.69 -6.05
CA VAL A 358 16.82 -12.98 -5.39
C VAL A 358 18.15 -13.63 -5.74
N LEU A 359 18.97 -13.94 -4.74
CA LEU A 359 20.16 -14.75 -4.88
C LEU A 359 19.84 -16.18 -4.48
N LEU A 360 20.09 -17.14 -5.34
CA LEU A 360 19.87 -18.55 -5.10
C LEU A 360 21.19 -19.31 -5.09
N ARG A 361 21.40 -20.13 -4.10
CA ARG A 361 22.51 -21.03 -3.93
C ARG A 361 22.09 -22.46 -4.26
N ASP A 362 23.02 -23.36 -4.54
CA ASP A 362 22.72 -24.79 -4.61
C ASP A 362 21.77 -25.19 -3.45
N PRO A 363 20.60 -25.77 -3.75
CA PRO A 363 19.56 -26.02 -2.76
C PRO A 363 20.00 -26.88 -1.58
N VAL A 364 20.79 -27.94 -1.84
CA VAL A 364 21.35 -28.82 -0.78
C VAL A 364 22.37 -28.06 0.04
N ALA A 365 23.33 -27.39 -0.61
CA ALA A 365 24.36 -26.61 0.10
C ALA A 365 23.74 -25.48 0.94
N ARG A 366 22.63 -24.87 0.47
CA ARG A 366 21.90 -23.87 1.24
C ARG A 366 21.22 -24.48 2.48
N ALA A 367 20.56 -25.65 2.33
CA ALA A 367 19.90 -26.36 3.43
C ALA A 367 20.91 -26.73 4.53
N LEU A 368 22.01 -27.36 4.16
CA LEU A 368 23.09 -27.72 5.08
C LEU A 368 23.70 -26.49 5.77
N SER A 369 23.95 -25.41 5.00
CA SER A 369 24.46 -24.14 5.57
C SER A 369 23.47 -23.51 6.54
N GLY A 370 22.15 -23.69 6.34
CA GLY A 370 21.11 -23.28 7.25
C GLY A 370 21.17 -24.02 8.58
N TYR A 371 21.24 -25.36 8.55
CA TYR A 371 21.37 -26.18 9.73
C TYR A 371 22.61 -25.81 10.58
N PHE A 372 23.78 -25.80 9.98
CA PHE A 372 25.02 -25.44 10.69
C PHE A 372 25.04 -24.00 11.20
N HIS A 373 24.29 -23.12 10.58
CA HIS A 373 24.10 -21.75 11.06
C HIS A 373 23.28 -21.73 12.36
N SER A 374 22.15 -22.42 12.40
CA SER A 374 21.28 -22.50 13.60
C SER A 374 22.01 -23.25 14.74
N GLN A 375 22.77 -24.31 14.42
CA GLN A 375 23.57 -25.04 15.38
C GLN A 375 24.65 -24.15 16.04
N ARG A 376 25.41 -23.38 15.24
CA ARG A 376 26.43 -22.47 15.79
C ARG A 376 25.85 -21.35 16.65
N ARG A 377 24.58 -20.98 16.44
CA ARG A 377 23.88 -19.98 17.25
C ARG A 377 23.24 -20.56 18.51
N GLY A 378 23.33 -21.88 18.70
CA GLY A 378 22.66 -22.56 19.79
C GLY A 378 21.12 -22.59 19.63
N GLU A 379 20.63 -22.44 18.41
CA GLU A 379 19.19 -22.46 18.08
C GLU A 379 18.76 -23.89 17.65
N GLU A 380 19.67 -24.75 17.21
CA GLU A 380 19.43 -26.16 16.86
C GLU A 380 20.27 -27.08 17.74
N HIS A 381 19.59 -28.04 18.37
CA HIS A 381 20.18 -29.01 19.30
C HIS A 381 20.10 -30.47 18.81
N MET A 382 19.32 -30.74 17.77
CA MET A 382 19.22 -32.06 17.17
C MET A 382 20.44 -32.33 16.28
N ASN A 383 20.81 -33.58 16.13
CA ASN A 383 21.75 -33.97 15.09
C ASN A 383 21.18 -33.68 13.70
N ILE A 384 22.02 -33.71 12.69
CA ILE A 384 21.63 -33.24 11.36
C ILE A 384 20.50 -34.07 10.73
N GLU A 385 20.52 -35.38 10.89
CA GLU A 385 19.51 -36.29 10.31
C GLU A 385 18.15 -36.05 10.96
N ASP A 386 18.09 -36.07 12.30
CA ASP A 386 16.88 -35.80 13.06
C ASP A 386 16.31 -34.42 12.78
N ALA A 387 17.16 -33.39 12.62
CA ALA A 387 16.74 -32.02 12.34
C ALA A 387 16.01 -31.92 11.01
N PHE A 388 16.48 -32.61 9.97
CA PHE A 388 15.80 -32.65 8.66
C PHE A 388 14.53 -33.53 8.69
N ASP A 389 14.55 -34.65 9.40
CA ASP A 389 13.40 -35.56 9.51
C ASP A 389 12.25 -34.96 10.31
N GLN A 390 12.54 -34.14 11.30
CA GLN A 390 11.53 -33.45 12.12
C GLN A 390 11.05 -32.10 11.53
N GLU A 391 11.65 -31.62 10.43
CA GLU A 391 11.34 -30.30 9.90
C GLU A 391 9.86 -30.14 9.55
N GLU A 392 9.25 -31.09 8.83
CA GLU A 392 7.85 -31.03 8.44
C GLU A 392 6.92 -30.92 9.64
N LYS A 393 7.16 -31.74 10.67
CA LYS A 393 6.38 -31.70 11.92
C LYS A 393 6.55 -30.37 12.66
N ARG A 394 7.78 -29.81 12.68
CA ARG A 394 8.07 -28.51 13.31
C ARG A 394 7.40 -27.36 12.59
N LEU A 395 7.11 -27.47 11.29
CA LEU A 395 6.51 -26.45 10.47
C LEU A 395 4.99 -26.59 10.31
N ALA A 396 4.39 -27.67 10.84
CA ALA A 396 2.96 -27.91 10.73
C ALA A 396 2.14 -26.71 11.25
N GLY A 397 1.21 -26.21 10.44
CA GLY A 397 0.35 -25.05 10.77
C GLY A 397 1.05 -23.68 10.73
N ALA A 398 2.35 -23.63 10.47
CA ALA A 398 3.11 -22.37 10.50
C ALA A 398 2.60 -21.34 9.49
N GLU A 399 2.20 -21.76 8.30
CA GLU A 399 1.72 -20.85 7.26
C GLU A 399 0.42 -20.15 7.68
N ASP A 400 -0.51 -20.83 8.32
CA ASP A 400 -1.77 -20.25 8.78
C ASP A 400 -1.53 -19.23 9.91
N VAL A 401 -0.66 -19.56 10.87
CA VAL A 401 -0.25 -18.63 11.92
C VAL A 401 0.37 -17.37 11.32
N LEU A 402 1.28 -17.51 10.38
CA LEU A 402 2.06 -16.40 9.80
C LEU A 402 1.27 -15.49 8.84
N ARG A 403 0.05 -15.87 8.45
CA ARG A 403 -0.86 -14.99 7.71
C ARG A 403 -1.32 -13.80 8.56
N HIS A 404 -1.39 -13.96 9.88
CA HIS A 404 -1.79 -12.89 10.78
C HIS A 404 -0.69 -11.83 10.92
N VAL A 405 -1.11 -10.58 11.07
CA VAL A 405 -0.19 -9.44 11.25
C VAL A 405 0.49 -9.55 12.62
N GLY A 406 1.82 -9.40 12.66
CA GLY A 406 2.61 -9.48 13.88
C GLY A 406 2.85 -10.91 14.40
N ALA A 407 2.26 -11.94 13.77
CA ALA A 407 2.45 -13.32 14.20
C ALA A 407 3.88 -13.82 13.93
N ARG A 408 4.34 -14.70 14.79
CA ARG A 408 5.68 -15.32 14.72
C ARG A 408 5.55 -16.83 14.90
N HIS A 409 6.43 -17.56 14.23
CA HIS A 409 6.57 -19.00 14.39
C HIS A 409 8.05 -19.35 14.45
N ALA A 410 8.53 -19.72 15.63
CA ALA A 410 9.96 -19.91 15.87
C ALA A 410 10.59 -20.95 14.93
N SER A 411 10.00 -22.15 14.82
CA SER A 411 10.55 -23.20 13.94
C SER A 411 10.55 -22.78 12.48
N HIS A 412 9.52 -22.07 11.99
CA HIS A 412 9.51 -21.56 10.61
C HIS A 412 10.64 -20.55 10.38
N GLN A 413 11.02 -19.78 11.39
CA GLN A 413 12.12 -18.83 11.29
C GLN A 413 13.49 -19.49 11.43
N LEU A 414 13.65 -20.49 12.30
CA LEU A 414 14.94 -21.00 12.73
C LEU A 414 15.28 -22.41 12.20
N HIS A 415 14.26 -23.27 12.01
CA HIS A 415 14.43 -24.70 11.75
C HIS A 415 13.87 -25.14 10.38
N SER A 416 13.74 -24.23 9.43
CA SER A 416 13.29 -24.53 8.06
C SER A 416 14.50 -24.66 7.13
N TYR A 417 15.03 -25.86 7.04
CA TYR A 417 16.23 -26.14 6.26
C TYR A 417 15.89 -26.56 4.83
N LEU A 418 15.15 -27.66 4.65
CA LEU A 418 14.74 -28.16 3.35
C LEU A 418 13.70 -27.24 2.69
N SER A 419 12.67 -26.84 3.45
CA SER A 419 11.56 -26.05 2.94
C SER A 419 12.01 -24.70 2.35
N ARG A 420 13.00 -24.04 2.94
CA ARG A 420 13.59 -22.80 2.38
C ARG A 420 14.41 -23.03 1.13
N SER A 421 14.76 -24.26 0.79
CA SER A 421 15.48 -24.59 -0.43
C SER A 421 14.53 -24.94 -1.59
N ARG A 422 13.24 -25.09 -1.35
CA ARG A 422 12.21 -25.30 -2.38
C ARG A 422 11.86 -23.98 -3.06
N TYR A 423 12.80 -23.45 -3.83
CA TYR A 423 12.70 -22.12 -4.44
C TYR A 423 11.53 -21.99 -5.41
N GLU A 424 11.16 -23.06 -6.11
CA GLU A 424 10.04 -23.12 -7.05
C GLU A 424 8.74 -22.68 -6.38
N LEU A 425 8.47 -23.14 -5.15
CA LEU A 425 7.26 -22.79 -4.42
C LEU A 425 7.27 -21.32 -3.98
N GLN A 426 8.43 -20.82 -3.58
CA GLN A 426 8.60 -19.45 -3.11
C GLN A 426 8.51 -18.48 -4.28
N LEU A 427 9.21 -18.70 -5.37
CA LEU A 427 9.21 -17.87 -6.56
C LEU A 427 7.83 -17.87 -7.24
N ALA A 428 7.11 -18.98 -7.23
CA ALA A 428 5.75 -19.06 -7.75
C ALA A 428 4.78 -18.09 -7.03
N ARG A 429 4.95 -17.88 -5.71
CA ARG A 429 4.15 -16.90 -4.95
C ARG A 429 4.41 -15.47 -5.43
N TYR A 430 5.68 -15.11 -5.69
CA TYR A 430 6.05 -13.79 -6.20
C TYR A 430 5.63 -13.58 -7.65
N ARG A 431 5.79 -14.60 -8.52
CA ARG A 431 5.42 -14.51 -9.95
C ARG A 431 3.92 -14.31 -10.19
N ARG A 432 3.07 -14.77 -9.27
CA ARG A 432 1.62 -14.49 -9.32
C ARG A 432 1.26 -13.03 -9.06
N LEU A 433 2.11 -12.30 -8.36
CA LEU A 433 1.83 -10.94 -7.91
C LEU A 433 2.67 -9.87 -8.63
N PHE A 434 3.83 -10.24 -9.14
CA PHE A 434 4.77 -9.32 -9.77
C PHE A 434 5.11 -9.77 -11.18
N PRO A 435 5.15 -8.85 -12.16
CA PRO A 435 5.57 -9.18 -13.52
C PRO A 435 7.05 -9.61 -13.55
N LYS A 436 7.41 -10.43 -14.55
CA LYS A 436 8.77 -10.98 -14.69
C LYS A 436 9.85 -9.90 -14.70
N GLN A 437 9.55 -8.74 -15.27
CA GLN A 437 10.49 -7.60 -15.36
C GLN A 437 10.82 -6.97 -14.00
N GLN A 438 10.03 -7.21 -12.98
CA GLN A 438 10.32 -6.74 -11.61
C GLN A 438 11.13 -7.77 -10.79
N LEU A 439 11.41 -8.96 -11.32
CA LEU A 439 12.08 -10.03 -10.60
C LEU A 439 13.42 -10.38 -11.27
N HIS A 440 14.53 -10.18 -10.55
CA HIS A 440 15.88 -10.51 -10.97
C HIS A 440 16.43 -11.65 -10.11
N VAL A 441 16.56 -12.84 -10.70
CA VAL A 441 17.06 -14.04 -10.02
C VAL A 441 18.49 -14.30 -10.43
N VAL A 442 19.37 -14.45 -9.45
CA VAL A 442 20.83 -14.57 -9.61
C VAL A 442 21.30 -15.88 -9.00
N ASN A 443 22.12 -16.64 -9.72
CA ASN A 443 22.85 -17.77 -9.17
C ASN A 443 23.98 -17.25 -8.27
N SER A 444 24.00 -17.69 -7.02
CA SER A 444 24.98 -17.27 -6.01
C SER A 444 26.41 -17.72 -6.36
N GLU A 445 26.57 -18.93 -6.89
CA GLU A 445 27.87 -19.45 -7.33
C GLU A 445 28.43 -18.58 -8.46
N ASP A 446 27.58 -18.18 -9.39
CA ASP A 446 27.94 -17.29 -10.48
C ASP A 446 28.29 -15.87 -10.00
N PHE A 447 27.56 -15.39 -8.97
CA PHE A 447 27.87 -14.11 -8.31
C PHE A 447 29.29 -14.08 -7.73
N PHE A 448 29.78 -15.21 -7.20
CA PHE A 448 31.15 -15.31 -6.67
C PHE A 448 32.20 -15.67 -7.73
N GLN A 449 31.85 -16.43 -8.76
CA GLN A 449 32.76 -16.83 -9.84
C GLN A 449 32.94 -15.76 -10.90
N ASN A 450 31.86 -15.04 -11.25
CA ASN A 450 31.81 -14.02 -12.28
C ASN A 450 31.23 -12.69 -11.75
N PRO A 451 31.83 -12.11 -10.72
CA PRO A 451 31.23 -11.02 -9.95
C PRO A 451 31.01 -9.76 -10.78
N GLU A 452 31.88 -9.43 -11.71
CA GLU A 452 31.74 -8.23 -12.57
C GLU A 452 30.53 -8.35 -13.49
N ARG A 453 30.31 -9.53 -14.08
CA ARG A 453 29.15 -9.77 -14.95
C ARG A 453 27.84 -9.61 -14.17
N ILE A 454 27.78 -10.22 -13.01
CA ILE A 454 26.57 -10.18 -12.18
C ILE A 454 26.35 -8.78 -11.60
N TRP A 455 27.42 -8.07 -11.21
CA TRP A 455 27.34 -6.70 -10.74
C TRP A 455 26.81 -5.76 -11.83
N LYS A 456 27.29 -5.89 -13.06
CA LYS A 456 26.77 -5.14 -14.22
C LYS A 456 25.30 -5.42 -14.48
N SER A 457 24.88 -6.69 -14.44
CA SER A 457 23.49 -7.10 -14.61
C SER A 457 22.59 -6.52 -13.52
N LEU A 458 23.06 -6.53 -12.26
CA LEU A 458 22.33 -5.95 -11.13
C LEU A 458 22.21 -4.43 -11.25
N GLN A 459 23.28 -3.73 -11.64
CA GLN A 459 23.25 -2.29 -11.89
C GLN A 459 22.24 -1.94 -13.01
N GLN A 460 22.22 -2.69 -14.10
CA GLN A 460 21.24 -2.51 -15.17
C GLN A 460 19.82 -2.73 -14.69
N PHE A 461 19.59 -3.79 -13.90
CA PHE A 461 18.28 -4.08 -13.35
C PHE A 461 17.80 -3.00 -12.37
N LEU A 462 18.70 -2.45 -11.57
CA LEU A 462 18.40 -1.37 -10.61
C LEU A 462 18.47 0.03 -11.25
N GLU A 463 18.83 0.13 -12.54
CA GLU A 463 19.01 1.39 -13.28
C GLU A 463 20.02 2.34 -12.61
N LEU A 464 21.11 1.76 -12.12
CA LEU A 464 22.23 2.49 -11.54
C LEU A 464 23.20 2.95 -12.62
N GLU A 465 23.86 4.07 -12.41
CA GLU A 465 25.03 4.42 -13.19
C GLU A 465 26.16 3.44 -12.89
N GLY A 466 26.96 3.12 -13.92
CA GLY A 466 28.02 2.11 -13.79
C GLY A 466 29.05 2.52 -12.76
N ALA A 467 29.12 1.79 -11.64
CA ALA A 467 30.16 1.93 -10.65
C ALA A 467 31.05 0.67 -10.65
N PRO A 468 32.37 0.81 -10.43
CA PRO A 468 33.29 -0.33 -10.38
C PRO A 468 32.93 -1.26 -9.22
N LEU A 469 33.17 -2.55 -9.44
CA LEU A 469 32.99 -3.57 -8.41
C LEU A 469 34.03 -3.40 -7.29
N ALA A 470 33.57 -3.35 -6.06
CA ALA A 470 34.47 -3.39 -4.89
C ALA A 470 34.89 -4.86 -4.60
N ALA A 471 35.82 -5.40 -5.40
CA ALA A 471 36.24 -6.80 -5.35
C ALA A 471 36.68 -7.28 -3.96
N SER A 472 37.25 -6.42 -3.11
CA SER A 472 37.65 -6.73 -1.73
C SER A 472 36.52 -7.20 -0.82
N LEU A 473 35.24 -7.05 -1.24
CA LEU A 473 34.06 -7.45 -0.47
C LEU A 473 33.56 -8.86 -0.76
N LEU A 474 34.05 -9.50 -1.82
CA LEU A 474 33.59 -10.82 -2.26
C LEU A 474 33.90 -11.96 -1.29
N HIS A 475 34.90 -11.81 -0.42
CA HIS A 475 35.35 -12.85 0.47
C HIS A 475 34.79 -12.82 1.90
N LYS A 476 33.75 -12.00 2.15
CA LYS A 476 33.10 -11.95 3.47
C LYS A 476 32.13 -13.12 3.65
N ASN A 477 32.36 -13.93 4.69
CA ASN A 477 31.48 -15.00 5.18
C ASN A 477 31.45 -16.32 4.37
N GLN A 478 32.61 -16.90 4.07
CA GLN A 478 32.66 -18.33 3.76
C GLN A 478 32.23 -19.13 5.01
N GLY A 479 31.08 -19.79 4.93
CA GLY A 479 30.57 -20.63 6.01
C GLY A 479 31.47 -21.86 6.15
N SER A 480 32.04 -22.07 7.34
CA SER A 480 32.92 -23.20 7.65
C SER A 480 32.11 -24.40 8.14
N TYR A 481 31.62 -25.23 7.25
CA TYR A 481 31.43 -26.65 7.56
C TYR A 481 32.25 -27.48 6.55
N THR A 482 32.85 -28.58 7.02
CA THR A 482 33.58 -29.46 6.13
C THR A 482 32.66 -30.52 5.54
N ALA A 483 32.90 -30.94 4.31
CA ALA A 483 32.13 -32.01 3.66
C ALA A 483 32.07 -33.31 4.51
N ALA A 484 33.10 -33.56 5.28
CA ALA A 484 33.19 -34.72 6.20
C ALA A 484 32.17 -34.71 7.36
N GLN A 485 31.55 -33.58 7.65
CA GLN A 485 30.52 -33.45 8.71
C GLN A 485 29.11 -33.87 8.28
N VAL A 486 28.90 -34.22 7.02
CA VAL A 486 27.58 -34.56 6.47
C VAL A 486 27.65 -35.92 5.78
N PRO A 487 26.85 -36.91 6.22
CA PRO A 487 26.75 -38.20 5.55
C PRO A 487 26.38 -38.05 4.07
N GLU A 488 27.04 -38.85 3.21
CA GLU A 488 26.75 -38.85 1.78
C GLU A 488 25.29 -39.27 1.50
N SER A 489 24.82 -40.29 2.21
CA SER A 489 23.41 -40.74 2.17
C SER A 489 22.41 -39.63 2.44
N LEU A 490 22.71 -38.72 3.36
CA LEU A 490 21.87 -37.56 3.64
C LEU A 490 21.89 -36.58 2.46
N ARG A 491 23.05 -36.32 1.85
CA ARG A 491 23.16 -35.45 0.68
C ARG A 491 22.32 -35.96 -0.50
N ASP A 492 22.42 -37.26 -0.79
CA ASP A 492 21.69 -37.91 -1.86
C ASP A 492 20.17 -37.84 -1.62
N ARG A 493 19.76 -38.12 -0.38
CA ARG A 493 18.35 -37.99 0.03
C ARG A 493 17.82 -36.56 -0.15
N LEU A 494 18.57 -35.55 0.30
CA LEU A 494 18.19 -34.14 0.14
C LEU A 494 18.16 -33.74 -1.32
N ARG A 495 19.08 -34.23 -2.15
CA ARG A 495 19.11 -33.96 -3.58
C ARG A 495 17.89 -34.55 -4.28
N LEU A 496 17.49 -35.75 -3.92
CA LEU A 496 16.27 -36.38 -4.44
C LEU A 496 15.01 -35.60 -4.04
N GLN A 497 14.93 -35.17 -2.78
CA GLN A 497 13.78 -34.37 -2.28
C GLN A 497 13.70 -32.98 -2.90
N LEU A 498 14.81 -32.44 -3.40
CA LEU A 498 14.90 -31.13 -4.05
C LEU A 498 14.98 -31.23 -5.59
N GLU A 499 14.85 -32.43 -6.18
CA GLU A 499 14.83 -32.61 -7.64
C GLU A 499 13.86 -31.66 -8.35
N PRO A 500 12.61 -31.46 -7.88
CA PRO A 500 11.70 -30.50 -8.51
C PRO A 500 12.25 -29.05 -8.52
N THR A 501 12.97 -28.66 -7.47
CA THR A 501 13.62 -27.35 -7.40
C THR A 501 14.71 -27.23 -8.47
N TYR A 502 15.60 -28.22 -8.59
CA TYR A 502 16.67 -28.22 -9.60
C TYR A 502 16.08 -28.11 -11.01
N ARG A 503 15.08 -28.92 -11.31
CA ARG A 503 14.42 -28.93 -12.61
C ARG A 503 13.77 -27.59 -12.95
N VAL A 504 12.93 -27.05 -12.08
CA VAL A 504 12.26 -25.75 -12.32
C VAL A 504 13.25 -24.60 -12.43
N MET A 505 14.32 -24.60 -11.63
CA MET A 505 15.34 -23.56 -11.73
C MET A 505 16.10 -23.63 -13.05
N GLN A 506 16.35 -24.80 -13.59
CA GLN A 506 16.95 -24.97 -14.92
C GLN A 506 15.98 -24.54 -16.03
N GLU A 507 14.75 -25.03 -16.01
CA GLU A 507 13.77 -24.78 -17.08
C GLU A 507 13.31 -23.34 -17.15
N GLU A 508 13.01 -22.70 -16.02
CA GLU A 508 12.39 -21.38 -15.99
C GLU A 508 13.39 -20.23 -15.82
N TYR A 509 14.54 -20.49 -15.20
CA TYR A 509 15.53 -19.46 -14.85
C TYR A 509 16.89 -19.70 -15.48
N GLY A 510 17.12 -20.85 -16.14
CA GLY A 510 18.41 -21.20 -16.74
C GLY A 510 19.53 -21.40 -15.69
N ILE A 511 19.16 -21.68 -14.43
CA ILE A 511 20.10 -21.85 -13.33
C ILE A 511 20.35 -23.34 -13.11
N THR A 512 21.63 -23.73 -13.21
CA THR A 512 22.10 -25.08 -12.91
C THR A 512 23.19 -25.04 -11.86
N TRP A 513 23.23 -26.05 -11.03
CA TRP A 513 24.29 -26.28 -10.06
C TRP A 513 24.94 -27.65 -10.36
N LYS A 514 26.26 -27.66 -10.36
CA LYS A 514 27.06 -28.87 -10.61
C LYS A 514 27.16 -29.76 -9.37
#